data_5706974c64158964d3120800f95f134b
#
_entry.id   5706974c64158964d3120800f95f134b
#
_cell.length_a   1.000
_cell.length_b   1.000
_cell.length_c   1.000
_cell.angle_alpha   90.00
_cell.angle_beta   90.00
_cell.angle_gamma   90.00
#
_symmetry.space_group_name_H-M   'P 1'
#
loop_
_entity.id
_entity.type
_entity.pdbx_description
1 polymer ?
#
loop_
_entity_poly.entity_id
_entity_poly.type
_entity_poly.pdbx_seq_one_letter_code
_entity_poly.pdbx_strand_id
1 'polypeptide(L)'
;MRQLLTIIAAFPIVAAAFGQTTVSFPTEDGGLVYADVYGEGPRAVVLAHGGQFNKESWKKQAEALVAAKFRVLALDFRGYGKSRGPGDSDPMDAPLYQDVLAAVRYLRKQGAKSVSIVGASMGGWAAGDASIAAQPGEIDRLVFLGSAPSGPADKLKSPSLFIVARDDASEDGPRLPGIREQYEKAPEPKELIILEGSAHAQFLFQTDQAGRVTREILRFLSK
;
A
#
# COMPACT_ATOMS: atom_id res chain seq x y z
N MET A 1 -36.35 34.84 -40.21
CA MET A 1 -35.99 34.25 -38.92
C MET A 1 -35.30 32.91 -39.16
N ARG A 2 -33.97 32.80 -39.04
CA ARG A 2 -33.19 31.55 -39.16
C ARG A 2 -32.99 30.99 -37.73
N GLN A 3 -33.61 29.83 -37.47
CA GLN A 3 -33.34 29.10 -36.22
C GLN A 3 -31.98 28.43 -36.33
N LEU A 4 -31.04 28.80 -35.44
CA LEU A 4 -29.80 28.03 -35.22
C LEU A 4 -30.13 26.77 -34.38
N LEU A 5 -29.97 25.58 -34.98
CA LEU A 5 -29.96 24.32 -34.24
C LEU A 5 -28.57 24.16 -33.59
N THR A 6 -28.54 24.22 -32.25
CA THR A 6 -27.34 23.90 -31.49
C THR A 6 -27.30 22.37 -31.33
N ILE A 7 -26.37 21.71 -32.00
CA ILE A 7 -26.13 20.27 -31.83
C ILE A 7 -25.22 20.11 -30.59
N ILE A 8 -25.77 19.60 -29.49
CA ILE A 8 -25.01 19.19 -28.32
C ILE A 8 -24.42 17.81 -28.63
N ALA A 9 -23.13 17.76 -28.91
CA ALA A 9 -22.41 16.50 -29.05
C ALA A 9 -22.23 15.86 -27.65
N ALA A 10 -22.99 14.84 -27.34
CA ALA A 10 -22.76 14.00 -26.17
C ALA A 10 -21.56 13.09 -26.43
N PHE A 11 -20.43 13.37 -25.78
CA PHE A 11 -19.32 12.43 -25.75
C PHE A 11 -19.67 11.26 -24.83
N PRO A 12 -19.58 10.00 -25.29
CA PRO A 12 -19.77 8.86 -24.42
C PRO A 12 -18.63 8.84 -23.38
N ILE A 13 -18.97 8.90 -22.11
CA ILE A 13 -18.05 8.56 -21.02
C ILE A 13 -17.83 7.04 -21.12
N VAL A 14 -16.71 6.66 -21.75
CA VAL A 14 -16.26 5.26 -21.70
C VAL A 14 -15.75 5.05 -20.27
N ALA A 15 -16.57 4.43 -19.43
CA ALA A 15 -16.13 3.88 -18.18
C ALA A 15 -15.11 2.78 -18.50
N ALA A 16 -13.82 3.07 -18.39
CA ALA A 16 -12.78 2.07 -18.50
C ALA A 16 -13.02 1.06 -17.38
N ALA A 17 -13.47 -0.14 -17.72
CA ALA A 17 -13.43 -1.28 -16.83
C ALA A 17 -11.95 -1.55 -16.53
N PHE A 18 -11.48 -1.17 -15.34
CA PHE A 18 -10.11 -1.45 -14.90
C PHE A 18 -10.00 -2.97 -14.72
N GLY A 19 -9.44 -3.64 -15.75
CA GLY A 19 -9.24 -5.08 -15.72
C GLY A 19 -8.40 -5.47 -14.51
N GLN A 20 -8.93 -6.37 -13.69
CA GLN A 20 -8.23 -7.02 -12.60
C GLN A 20 -7.74 -8.38 -13.11
N THR A 21 -6.48 -8.72 -12.83
CA THR A 21 -5.91 -10.04 -13.13
C THR A 21 -5.27 -10.61 -11.88
N THR A 22 -5.67 -11.81 -11.48
CA THR A 22 -5.02 -12.52 -10.38
C THR A 22 -3.74 -13.19 -10.89
N VAL A 23 -2.65 -12.98 -10.16
CA VAL A 23 -1.33 -13.55 -10.44
C VAL A 23 -0.80 -14.29 -9.21
N SER A 24 0.26 -15.09 -9.41
CA SER A 24 1.03 -15.64 -8.31
C SER A 24 2.52 -15.61 -8.63
N PHE A 25 3.33 -15.49 -7.60
CA PHE A 25 4.79 -15.47 -7.72
C PHE A 25 5.45 -16.09 -6.49
N PRO A 26 6.62 -16.73 -6.66
CA PRO A 26 7.35 -17.34 -5.55
C PRO A 26 8.06 -16.28 -4.72
N THR A 27 8.26 -16.57 -3.43
CA THR A 27 9.16 -15.87 -2.52
C THR A 27 10.52 -16.55 -2.46
N GLU A 28 11.58 -15.85 -2.03
CA GLU A 28 12.93 -16.42 -1.92
C GLU A 28 13.03 -17.53 -0.85
N ASP A 29 12.19 -17.47 0.17
CA ASP A 29 12.13 -18.47 1.23
C ASP A 29 11.20 -19.67 0.94
N GLY A 30 10.73 -19.82 -0.32
CA GLY A 30 9.95 -20.95 -0.78
C GLY A 30 8.44 -20.80 -0.62
N GLY A 31 7.94 -19.61 -0.32
CA GLY A 31 6.50 -19.32 -0.33
C GLY A 31 5.95 -19.09 -1.75
N LEU A 32 4.63 -19.04 -1.86
CA LEU A 32 3.87 -18.67 -3.06
C LEU A 32 2.82 -17.64 -2.68
N VAL A 33 2.96 -16.42 -3.21
CA VAL A 33 2.06 -15.30 -2.97
C VAL A 33 1.08 -15.15 -4.11
N TYR A 34 -0.20 -14.96 -3.79
CA TYR A 34 -1.26 -14.58 -4.73
C TYR A 34 -1.57 -13.10 -4.58
N ALA A 35 -1.81 -12.44 -5.70
CA ALA A 35 -2.09 -11.01 -5.73
C ALA A 35 -3.03 -10.66 -6.88
N ASP A 36 -3.73 -9.53 -6.76
CA ASP A 36 -4.53 -8.95 -7.82
C ASP A 36 -3.81 -7.74 -8.40
N VAL A 37 -3.62 -7.73 -9.73
CA VAL A 37 -2.99 -6.63 -10.46
C VAL A 37 -4.07 -5.83 -11.17
N TYR A 38 -4.00 -4.50 -11.03
CA TYR A 38 -4.90 -3.52 -11.63
C TYR A 38 -4.12 -2.53 -12.47
N GLY A 39 -4.63 -2.17 -13.63
CA GLY A 39 -4.02 -1.19 -14.53
C GLY A 39 -2.64 -1.62 -15.04
N GLU A 40 -1.98 -0.68 -15.67
CA GLU A 40 -0.66 -0.88 -16.29
C GLU A 40 0.18 0.40 -16.20
N GLY A 41 1.45 0.32 -16.55
CA GLY A 41 2.33 1.49 -16.60
C GLY A 41 3.65 1.26 -15.85
N PRO A 42 4.57 2.24 -15.96
CA PRO A 42 5.91 2.11 -15.40
C PRO A 42 5.99 2.46 -13.90
N ARG A 43 5.00 3.15 -13.34
CA ARG A 43 4.92 3.45 -11.91
C ARG A 43 4.01 2.45 -11.23
N ALA A 44 4.52 1.71 -10.25
CA ALA A 44 3.76 0.66 -9.59
C ALA A 44 3.65 0.89 -8.08
N VAL A 45 2.58 0.34 -7.50
CA VAL A 45 2.31 0.37 -6.06
C VAL A 45 1.91 -1.02 -5.60
N VAL A 46 2.59 -1.52 -4.56
CA VAL A 46 2.18 -2.69 -3.80
C VAL A 46 1.25 -2.24 -2.67
N LEU A 47 0.10 -2.86 -2.54
CA LEU A 47 -0.85 -2.68 -1.42
C LEU A 47 -0.76 -3.90 -0.50
N ALA A 48 -0.30 -3.68 0.73
CA ALA A 48 -0.07 -4.68 1.75
C ALA A 48 -1.09 -4.52 2.89
N HIS A 49 -1.97 -5.50 3.07
CA HIS A 49 -3.14 -5.41 3.96
C HIS A 49 -2.80 -5.61 5.44
N GLY A 50 -3.70 -5.14 6.31
CA GLY A 50 -3.67 -5.41 7.74
C GLY A 50 -4.21 -6.81 8.08
N GLY A 51 -3.97 -7.30 9.30
CA GLY A 51 -4.28 -8.66 9.71
C GLY A 51 -5.75 -9.09 9.61
N GLN A 52 -6.69 -8.15 9.64
CA GLN A 52 -8.14 -8.42 9.48
C GLN A 52 -8.63 -8.32 8.03
N PHE A 53 -7.74 -8.10 7.08
CA PHE A 53 -8.05 -7.80 5.69
C PHE A 53 -7.40 -8.80 4.73
N ASN A 54 -7.58 -8.59 3.44
CA ASN A 54 -7.05 -9.38 2.35
C ASN A 54 -6.85 -8.47 1.12
N LYS A 55 -6.35 -9.01 0.00
CA LYS A 55 -6.13 -8.25 -1.23
C LYS A 55 -7.39 -7.59 -1.80
N GLU A 56 -8.55 -8.24 -1.66
CA GLU A 56 -9.83 -7.72 -2.16
C GLU A 56 -10.27 -6.44 -1.44
N SER A 57 -9.86 -6.27 -0.18
CA SER A 57 -10.18 -5.09 0.62
C SER A 57 -9.62 -3.79 0.07
N TRP A 58 -8.60 -3.88 -0.80
CA TRP A 58 -7.95 -2.75 -1.44
C TRP A 58 -8.60 -2.24 -2.73
N LYS A 59 -9.69 -2.88 -3.20
CA LYS A 59 -10.27 -2.60 -4.53
C LYS A 59 -10.48 -1.11 -4.80
N LYS A 60 -11.13 -0.38 -3.87
CA LYS A 60 -11.41 1.06 -4.04
C LYS A 60 -10.12 1.90 -4.13
N GLN A 61 -9.12 1.58 -3.32
CA GLN A 61 -7.84 2.27 -3.32
C GLN A 61 -7.03 1.95 -4.58
N ALA A 62 -7.08 0.70 -5.03
CA ALA A 62 -6.49 0.28 -6.29
C ALA A 62 -7.08 1.05 -7.47
N GLU A 63 -8.41 1.18 -7.55
CA GLU A 63 -9.10 1.95 -8.58
C GLU A 63 -8.67 3.43 -8.57
N ALA A 64 -8.55 4.04 -7.40
CA ALA A 64 -8.07 5.44 -7.26
C ALA A 64 -6.62 5.62 -7.72
N LEU A 65 -5.73 4.67 -7.40
CA LEU A 65 -4.34 4.68 -7.84
C LEU A 65 -4.22 4.45 -9.35
N VAL A 66 -5.02 3.54 -9.93
CA VAL A 66 -5.06 3.32 -11.39
C VAL A 66 -5.55 4.56 -12.12
N ALA A 67 -6.56 5.26 -11.60
CA ALA A 67 -7.01 6.54 -12.14
C ALA A 67 -5.88 7.60 -12.15
N ALA A 68 -4.96 7.53 -11.18
CA ALA A 68 -3.74 8.35 -11.10
C ALA A 68 -2.54 7.78 -11.90
N LYS A 69 -2.79 6.78 -12.79
CA LYS A 69 -1.79 6.19 -13.69
C LYS A 69 -0.71 5.36 -12.98
N PHE A 70 -1.06 4.71 -11.88
CA PHE A 70 -0.24 3.69 -11.28
C PHE A 70 -0.72 2.28 -11.72
N ARG A 71 0.22 1.36 -11.90
CA ARG A 71 -0.06 -0.07 -11.87
C ARG A 71 -0.12 -0.48 -10.41
N VAL A 72 -1.13 -1.22 -10.01
CA VAL A 72 -1.34 -1.60 -8.60
C VAL A 72 -1.31 -3.10 -8.46
N LEU A 73 -0.62 -3.60 -7.44
CA LEU A 73 -0.62 -4.99 -7.03
C LEU A 73 -1.06 -5.06 -5.57
N ALA A 74 -2.26 -5.60 -5.32
CA ALA A 74 -2.74 -5.91 -3.99
C ALA A 74 -2.44 -7.37 -3.67
N LEU A 75 -1.59 -7.63 -2.67
CA LEU A 75 -1.19 -8.99 -2.32
C LEU A 75 -2.07 -9.57 -1.19
N ASP A 76 -2.21 -10.92 -1.16
CA ASP A 76 -2.51 -11.67 0.06
C ASP A 76 -1.19 -12.11 0.67
N PHE A 77 -0.98 -11.82 1.94
CA PHE A 77 0.16 -12.38 2.68
C PHE A 77 0.04 -13.90 2.83
N ARG A 78 1.17 -14.59 3.03
CA ARG A 78 1.16 -16.01 3.43
C ARG A 78 0.21 -16.22 4.60
N GLY A 79 -0.54 -17.33 4.61
CA GLY A 79 -1.62 -17.58 5.55
C GLY A 79 -2.96 -16.94 5.19
N TYR A 80 -3.02 -16.07 4.18
CA TYR A 80 -4.26 -15.46 3.69
C TYR A 80 -4.61 -15.96 2.28
N GLY A 81 -5.90 -16.09 2.01
CA GLY A 81 -6.40 -16.54 0.71
C GLY A 81 -5.74 -17.84 0.24
N LYS A 82 -5.09 -17.78 -0.92
CA LYS A 82 -4.33 -18.92 -1.49
C LYS A 82 -2.83 -18.83 -1.21
N SER A 83 -2.33 -17.74 -0.64
CA SER A 83 -0.92 -17.53 -0.35
C SER A 83 -0.43 -18.45 0.76
N ARG A 84 0.71 -19.10 0.55
CA ARG A 84 1.32 -20.04 1.48
C ARG A 84 2.83 -19.82 1.56
N GLY A 85 3.43 -20.20 2.69
CA GLY A 85 4.88 -20.12 2.85
C GLY A 85 5.32 -20.48 4.27
N PRO A 86 6.63 -20.49 4.53
CA PRO A 86 7.15 -20.73 5.87
C PRO A 86 6.51 -19.78 6.90
N GLY A 87 5.98 -20.33 7.99
CA GLY A 87 5.33 -19.59 9.08
C GLY A 87 3.89 -19.19 8.83
N ASP A 88 3.22 -19.63 7.76
CA ASP A 88 1.87 -19.22 7.38
C ASP A 88 0.77 -19.68 8.35
N SER A 89 1.07 -20.58 9.28
CA SER A 89 0.18 -20.96 10.38
C SER A 89 0.04 -19.87 11.45
N ASP A 90 1.02 -18.98 11.56
CA ASP A 90 0.98 -17.79 12.38
C ASP A 90 1.53 -16.59 11.58
N PRO A 91 0.68 -15.93 10.79
CA PRO A 91 1.11 -14.82 9.96
C PRO A 91 1.69 -13.63 10.74
N MET A 92 1.41 -13.51 12.04
CA MET A 92 1.96 -12.42 12.86
C MET A 92 3.45 -12.60 13.16
N ASP A 93 3.93 -13.84 13.21
CA ASP A 93 5.34 -14.21 13.42
C ASP A 93 6.06 -14.58 12.11
N ALA A 94 5.33 -14.68 11.00
CA ALA A 94 5.87 -15.04 9.72
C ALA A 94 6.78 -13.93 9.12
N PRO A 95 7.77 -14.29 8.28
CA PRO A 95 8.62 -13.31 7.60
C PRO A 95 7.89 -12.62 6.43
N LEU A 96 6.82 -11.87 6.75
CA LEU A 96 5.93 -11.23 5.76
C LEU A 96 6.64 -10.25 4.82
N TYR A 97 7.79 -9.69 5.23
CA TYR A 97 8.61 -8.85 4.38
C TYR A 97 9.11 -9.57 3.10
N GLN A 98 9.23 -10.90 3.14
CA GLN A 98 9.58 -11.73 1.97
C GLN A 98 8.47 -11.67 0.91
N ASP A 99 7.21 -11.66 1.33
CA ASP A 99 6.06 -11.55 0.42
C ASP A 99 6.03 -10.18 -0.26
N VAL A 100 6.34 -9.11 0.49
CA VAL A 100 6.42 -7.74 -0.02
C VAL A 100 7.58 -7.61 -1.01
N LEU A 101 8.77 -8.12 -0.69
CA LEU A 101 9.92 -8.11 -1.60
C LEU A 101 9.64 -8.88 -2.89
N ALA A 102 9.00 -10.05 -2.78
CA ALA A 102 8.60 -10.83 -3.95
C ALA A 102 7.63 -10.05 -4.85
N ALA A 103 6.66 -9.32 -4.27
CA ALA A 103 5.73 -8.46 -5.01
C ALA A 103 6.47 -7.31 -5.72
N VAL A 104 7.41 -6.65 -5.05
CA VAL A 104 8.25 -5.58 -5.63
C VAL A 104 9.05 -6.13 -6.82
N ARG A 105 9.74 -7.25 -6.65
CA ARG A 105 10.56 -7.89 -7.68
C ARG A 105 9.72 -8.40 -8.85
N TYR A 106 8.53 -8.94 -8.56
CA TYR A 106 7.57 -9.30 -9.61
C TYR A 106 7.21 -8.09 -10.47
N LEU A 107 6.83 -6.97 -9.88
CA LEU A 107 6.50 -5.73 -10.61
C LEU A 107 7.69 -5.19 -11.42
N ARG A 108 8.90 -5.21 -10.85
CA ARG A 108 10.14 -4.83 -11.56
C ARG A 108 10.37 -5.72 -12.78
N LYS A 109 10.21 -7.05 -12.64
CA LYS A 109 10.31 -8.01 -13.74
C LYS A 109 9.24 -7.79 -14.82
N GLN A 110 8.06 -7.28 -14.43
CA GLN A 110 6.98 -6.89 -15.35
C GLN A 110 7.20 -5.49 -15.96
N GLY A 111 8.37 -4.88 -15.82
CA GLY A 111 8.77 -3.63 -16.46
C GLY A 111 8.45 -2.35 -15.67
N ALA A 112 8.04 -2.45 -14.40
CA ALA A 112 7.89 -1.27 -13.56
C ALA A 112 9.24 -0.57 -13.37
N LYS A 113 9.27 0.76 -13.58
CA LYS A 113 10.46 1.61 -13.41
C LYS A 113 10.56 2.14 -11.99
N SER A 114 9.43 2.31 -11.31
CA SER A 114 9.35 2.63 -9.89
C SER A 114 8.33 1.73 -9.20
N VAL A 115 8.62 1.32 -7.96
CA VAL A 115 7.72 0.51 -7.15
C VAL A 115 7.68 1.09 -5.75
N SER A 116 6.51 1.59 -5.35
CA SER A 116 6.24 2.08 -4.01
C SER A 116 5.34 1.11 -3.25
N ILE A 117 5.25 1.25 -1.93
CA ILE A 117 4.43 0.38 -1.09
C ILE A 117 3.50 1.23 -0.23
N VAL A 118 2.25 0.81 -0.11
CA VAL A 118 1.30 1.26 0.91
C VAL A 118 0.99 0.08 1.80
N GLY A 119 1.43 0.14 3.05
CA GLY A 119 1.22 -0.92 4.03
C GLY A 119 0.34 -0.45 5.20
N ALA A 120 -0.61 -1.28 5.60
CA ALA A 120 -1.54 -1.00 6.68
C ALA A 120 -1.34 -1.96 7.84
N SER A 121 -1.15 -1.45 9.08
CA SER A 121 -0.95 -2.28 10.28
C SER A 121 0.14 -3.33 10.06
N MET A 122 -0.17 -4.63 10.13
CA MET A 122 0.71 -5.74 9.80
C MET A 122 1.43 -5.55 8.45
N GLY A 123 0.70 -5.10 7.41
CA GLY A 123 1.28 -4.81 6.10
C GLY A 123 2.26 -3.63 6.11
N GLY A 124 2.11 -2.68 7.05
CA GLY A 124 3.07 -1.61 7.24
C GLY A 124 4.36 -2.10 7.92
N TRP A 125 4.27 -2.99 8.90
CA TRP A 125 5.45 -3.66 9.47
C TRP A 125 6.23 -4.37 8.37
N ALA A 126 5.55 -5.21 7.61
CA ALA A 126 6.15 -5.95 6.50
C ALA A 126 6.77 -5.05 5.43
N ALA A 127 6.13 -3.91 5.10
CA ALA A 127 6.64 -2.93 4.14
C ALA A 127 7.92 -2.25 4.63
N GLY A 128 7.97 -1.89 5.91
CA GLY A 128 9.15 -1.30 6.54
C GLY A 128 10.32 -2.27 6.58
N ASP A 129 10.07 -3.48 7.04
CA ASP A 129 11.08 -4.53 7.13
C ASP A 129 11.58 -4.95 5.74
N ALA A 130 10.69 -4.93 4.72
CA ALA A 130 11.09 -5.11 3.33
C ALA A 130 12.03 -4.00 2.85
N SER A 131 11.78 -2.73 3.20
CA SER A 131 12.69 -1.62 2.87
C SER A 131 14.06 -1.78 3.53
N ILE A 132 14.09 -2.22 4.79
CA ILE A 132 15.34 -2.48 5.52
C ILE A 132 16.15 -3.59 4.85
N ALA A 133 15.48 -4.67 4.41
CA ALA A 133 16.12 -5.82 3.76
C ALA A 133 16.45 -5.57 2.26
N ALA A 134 15.70 -4.71 1.57
CA ALA A 134 15.87 -4.43 0.14
C ALA A 134 17.24 -3.86 -0.23
N GLN A 135 17.61 -3.92 -1.51
CA GLN A 135 18.72 -3.13 -2.03
C GLN A 135 18.33 -1.63 -2.11
N PRO A 136 19.28 -0.70 -1.97
CA PRO A 136 19.01 0.72 -2.20
C PRO A 136 18.38 0.95 -3.57
N GLY A 137 17.26 1.70 -3.61
CA GLY A 137 16.51 1.99 -4.84
C GLY A 137 15.61 0.86 -5.35
N GLU A 138 15.52 -0.29 -4.66
CA GLU A 138 14.59 -1.36 -5.01
C GLU A 138 13.13 -0.95 -4.71
N ILE A 139 12.93 -0.18 -3.63
CA ILE A 139 11.64 0.41 -3.23
C ILE A 139 11.75 1.93 -3.29
N ASP A 140 10.86 2.58 -4.01
CA ASP A 140 10.94 4.03 -4.25
C ASP A 140 10.35 4.86 -3.09
N ARG A 141 9.21 4.46 -2.54
CA ARG A 141 8.53 5.17 -1.43
C ARG A 141 7.73 4.21 -0.57
N LEU A 142 7.55 4.59 0.70
CA LEU A 142 6.77 3.85 1.69
C LEU A 142 5.64 4.72 2.25
N VAL A 143 4.46 4.14 2.38
CA VAL A 143 3.36 4.73 3.14
C VAL A 143 2.93 3.74 4.23
N PHE A 144 2.97 4.20 5.47
CA PHE A 144 2.53 3.46 6.65
C PHE A 144 1.16 3.99 7.11
N LEU A 145 0.18 3.09 7.22
CA LEU A 145 -1.15 3.41 7.74
C LEU A 145 -1.32 2.76 9.12
N GLY A 146 -1.36 3.57 10.18
CA GLY A 146 -1.50 3.13 11.58
C GLY A 146 -0.37 2.20 12.03
N SER A 147 0.83 2.35 11.48
CA SER A 147 1.96 1.46 11.75
C SER A 147 3.31 2.11 11.46
N ALA A 148 4.37 1.39 11.76
CA ALA A 148 5.76 1.70 11.46
C ALA A 148 6.50 0.36 11.18
N PRO A 149 7.79 0.33 10.77
CA PRO A 149 8.53 -0.91 10.66
C PRO A 149 8.63 -1.63 12.00
N SER A 150 8.76 -2.97 12.00
CA SER A 150 9.10 -3.75 13.20
C SER A 150 10.57 -3.59 13.53
N GLY A 151 11.43 -3.56 12.52
CA GLY A 151 12.84 -3.27 12.65
C GLY A 151 13.15 -1.78 12.89
N PRO A 152 14.43 -1.42 13.04
CA PRO A 152 14.85 -0.06 13.35
C PRO A 152 14.61 0.89 12.17
N ALA A 153 13.78 1.92 12.39
CA ALA A 153 13.38 2.85 11.33
C ALA A 153 14.55 3.69 10.74
N ASP A 154 15.66 3.86 11.47
CA ASP A 154 16.88 4.50 10.95
C ASP A 154 17.54 3.70 9.80
N LYS A 155 17.13 2.45 9.59
CA LYS A 155 17.60 1.59 8.50
C LYS A 155 16.68 1.59 7.27
N LEU A 156 15.58 2.34 7.28
CA LEU A 156 14.73 2.51 6.10
C LEU A 156 15.56 3.08 4.94
N LYS A 157 15.33 2.56 3.73
CA LYS A 157 16.09 2.95 2.51
C LYS A 157 15.25 3.78 1.54
N SER A 158 14.03 4.12 1.94
CA SER A 158 13.08 4.81 1.08
C SER A 158 12.44 6.00 1.79
N PRO A 159 12.15 7.10 1.08
CA PRO A 159 11.28 8.15 1.57
C PRO A 159 9.99 7.59 2.17
N SER A 160 9.53 8.11 3.31
CA SER A 160 8.43 7.52 4.06
C SER A 160 7.35 8.53 4.47
N LEU A 161 6.09 8.11 4.38
CA LEU A 161 4.91 8.83 4.87
C LEU A 161 4.22 7.97 5.93
N PHE A 162 4.06 8.52 7.13
CA PHE A 162 3.31 7.90 8.22
C PHE A 162 1.96 8.59 8.35
N ILE A 163 0.87 7.83 8.34
CA ILE A 163 -0.50 8.32 8.55
C ILE A 163 -1.11 7.53 9.70
N VAL A 164 -1.55 8.21 10.75
CA VAL A 164 -2.11 7.60 11.96
C VAL A 164 -3.24 8.45 12.51
N ALA A 165 -4.28 7.83 13.06
CA ALA A 165 -5.29 8.57 13.83
C ALA A 165 -4.77 8.88 15.23
N ARG A 166 -5.15 10.03 15.77
CA ARG A 166 -4.68 10.54 17.09
C ARG A 166 -4.94 9.56 18.22
N ASP A 167 -6.13 8.96 18.21
CA ASP A 167 -6.62 8.10 19.28
C ASP A 167 -6.60 6.63 18.88
N ASP A 168 -5.84 6.26 17.82
CA ASP A 168 -5.61 4.88 17.43
C ASP A 168 -4.90 4.11 18.56
N ALA A 169 -5.54 3.05 19.04
CA ALA A 169 -5.07 2.27 20.18
C ALA A 169 -5.31 0.76 19.97
N SER A 170 -4.54 -0.05 20.69
CA SER A 170 -4.73 -1.49 20.86
C SER A 170 -4.92 -1.82 22.35
N GLU A 171 -4.98 -3.09 22.68
CA GLU A 171 -4.98 -3.56 24.07
C GLU A 171 -3.70 -3.13 24.81
N ASP A 172 -2.58 -2.96 24.10
CA ASP A 172 -1.30 -2.48 24.64
C ASP A 172 -1.25 -0.96 24.85
N GLY A 173 -2.27 -0.22 24.43
CA GLY A 173 -2.36 1.23 24.56
C GLY A 173 -2.30 2.02 23.24
N PRO A 174 -2.11 3.36 23.33
CA PRO A 174 -2.07 4.25 22.17
C PRO A 174 -0.91 3.94 21.22
N ARG A 175 -1.20 3.87 19.90
CA ARG A 175 -0.18 3.58 18.87
C ARG A 175 0.65 4.80 18.47
N LEU A 176 0.07 6.00 18.55
CA LEU A 176 0.72 7.24 18.08
C LEU A 176 2.09 7.49 18.73
N PRO A 177 2.32 7.30 20.04
CA PRO A 177 3.64 7.51 20.64
C PRO A 177 4.71 6.63 19.99
N GLY A 178 4.47 5.33 19.83
CA GLY A 178 5.42 4.40 19.21
C GLY A 178 5.68 4.70 17.73
N ILE A 179 4.62 5.05 16.97
CA ILE A 179 4.75 5.44 15.56
C ILE A 179 5.56 6.74 15.44
N ARG A 180 5.35 7.71 16.34
CA ARG A 180 6.11 8.97 16.36
C ARG A 180 7.60 8.73 16.67
N GLU A 181 7.91 7.85 17.62
CA GLU A 181 9.29 7.47 17.91
C GLU A 181 10.00 6.87 16.69
N GLN A 182 9.34 5.97 15.96
CA GLN A 182 9.88 5.40 14.73
C GLN A 182 10.00 6.46 13.62
N TYR A 183 9.01 7.34 13.48
CA TYR A 183 9.09 8.46 12.55
C TYR A 183 10.30 9.38 12.84
N GLU A 184 10.56 9.71 14.11
CA GLU A 184 11.68 10.57 14.47
C GLU A 184 13.04 9.97 14.07
N LYS A 185 13.17 8.64 14.18
CA LYS A 185 14.37 7.87 13.80
C LYS A 185 14.52 7.67 12.29
N ALA A 186 13.42 7.66 11.54
CA ALA A 186 13.43 7.41 10.10
C ALA A 186 14.26 8.48 9.35
N PRO A 187 15.01 8.10 8.29
CA PRO A 187 15.79 9.05 7.49
C PRO A 187 14.91 9.98 6.68
N GLU A 188 15.44 11.16 6.36
CA GLU A 188 14.82 12.08 5.42
C GLU A 188 14.90 11.57 3.96
N PRO A 189 13.94 11.89 3.08
CA PRO A 189 12.72 12.67 3.38
C PRO A 189 11.61 11.82 4.01
N LYS A 190 10.97 12.36 5.04
CA LYS A 190 9.88 11.73 5.77
C LYS A 190 8.75 12.71 6.09
N GLU A 191 7.52 12.21 6.21
CA GLU A 191 6.34 12.99 6.56
C GLU A 191 5.48 12.24 7.60
N LEU A 192 4.85 12.99 8.51
CA LEU A 192 3.89 12.45 9.48
C LEU A 192 2.58 13.22 9.38
N ILE A 193 1.49 12.49 9.18
CA ILE A 193 0.13 13.02 9.18
C ILE A 193 -0.65 12.39 10.32
N ILE A 194 -1.10 13.23 11.25
CA ILE A 194 -1.98 12.83 12.34
C ILE A 194 -3.40 13.25 11.97
N LEU A 195 -4.31 12.27 11.95
CA LEU A 195 -5.72 12.46 11.69
C LEU A 195 -6.50 12.50 13.00
N GLU A 196 -7.65 13.11 13.01
CA GLU A 196 -8.55 13.03 14.16
C GLU A 196 -9.27 11.66 14.20
N GLY A 197 -9.67 11.23 15.40
CA GLY A 197 -10.39 9.97 15.63
C GLY A 197 -9.49 8.81 15.98
N SER A 198 -10.06 7.60 16.00
CA SER A 198 -9.44 6.36 16.51
C SER A 198 -9.33 5.23 15.47
N ALA A 199 -9.66 5.52 14.20
CA ALA A 199 -9.68 4.50 13.16
C ALA A 199 -8.26 3.94 12.89
N HIS A 200 -8.11 2.61 13.01
CA HIS A 200 -6.84 1.93 12.79
C HIS A 200 -6.61 1.57 11.31
N ALA A 201 -5.47 1.97 10.77
CA ALA A 201 -4.93 1.50 9.50
C ALA A 201 -5.95 1.56 8.33
N GLN A 202 -6.35 0.44 7.73
CA GLN A 202 -7.31 0.41 6.62
C GLN A 202 -8.71 0.93 6.99
N PHE A 203 -9.09 0.92 8.27
CA PHE A 203 -10.35 1.52 8.71
C PHE A 203 -10.38 3.04 8.50
N LEU A 204 -9.25 3.73 8.33
CA LEU A 204 -9.18 5.13 7.92
C LEU A 204 -9.97 5.42 6.63
N PHE A 205 -10.06 4.45 5.72
CA PHE A 205 -10.84 4.56 4.48
C PHE A 205 -12.35 4.40 4.67
N GLN A 206 -12.82 4.12 5.89
CA GLN A 206 -14.22 4.00 6.24
C GLN A 206 -14.72 5.21 7.04
N THR A 207 -13.87 6.23 7.25
CA THR A 207 -14.17 7.47 7.95
C THR A 207 -14.48 8.61 6.97
N ASP A 208 -14.93 9.75 7.48
CA ASP A 208 -15.10 10.99 6.73
C ASP A 208 -13.76 11.55 6.19
N GLN A 209 -12.63 11.11 6.74
CA GLN A 209 -11.28 11.49 6.29
C GLN A 209 -10.74 10.62 5.14
N ALA A 210 -11.48 9.61 4.68
CA ALA A 210 -11.04 8.70 3.61
C ALA A 210 -10.52 9.43 2.37
N GLY A 211 -11.20 10.49 1.96
CA GLY A 211 -10.80 11.33 0.83
C GLY A 211 -9.48 12.07 1.08
N ARG A 212 -9.23 12.53 2.33
CA ARG A 212 -7.96 13.15 2.72
C ARG A 212 -6.83 12.12 2.68
N VAL A 213 -7.03 10.96 3.28
CA VAL A 213 -6.04 9.86 3.27
C VAL A 213 -5.62 9.51 1.85
N THR A 214 -6.60 9.30 0.96
CA THR A 214 -6.33 8.99 -0.45
C THR A 214 -5.53 10.10 -1.15
N ARG A 215 -5.90 11.37 -0.97
CA ARG A 215 -5.16 12.49 -1.57
C ARG A 215 -3.71 12.58 -1.07
N GLU A 216 -3.47 12.38 0.22
CA GLU A 216 -2.12 12.44 0.79
C GLU A 216 -1.24 11.30 0.29
N ILE A 217 -1.79 10.09 0.18
CA ILE A 217 -1.10 8.95 -0.44
C ILE A 217 -0.72 9.29 -1.89
N LEU A 218 -1.69 9.72 -2.71
CA LEU A 218 -1.45 10.07 -4.10
C LEU A 218 -0.42 11.20 -4.25
N ARG A 219 -0.51 12.26 -3.44
CA ARG A 219 0.44 13.38 -3.41
C ARG A 219 1.85 12.86 -3.12
N PHE A 220 2.02 12.02 -2.11
CA PHE A 220 3.32 11.51 -1.71
C PHE A 220 3.91 10.56 -2.75
N LEU A 221 3.12 9.65 -3.32
CA LEU A 221 3.56 8.70 -4.33
C LEU A 221 3.87 9.37 -5.69
N SER A 222 3.43 10.60 -5.93
CA SER A 222 3.62 11.32 -7.19
C SER A 222 4.83 12.27 -7.20
N LYS A 223 5.55 12.40 -6.09
CA LYS A 223 6.82 13.15 -6.00
C LYS A 223 7.93 12.37 -6.69
#